data_be49fbb031552078b52813a93c0160e8
#
_entry.id   be49fbb031552078b52813a93c0160e8
#
_cell.length_a   1.000
_cell.length_b   1.000
_cell.length_c   1.000
_cell.angle_alpha   90.00
_cell.angle_beta   90.00
_cell.angle_gamma   90.00
#
_symmetry.space_group_name_H-M   'P 1'
#
loop_
_entity.id
_entity.type
_entity.pdbx_description
1 polymer ?
#
loop_
_entity_poly.entity_id
_entity_poly.type
_entity_poly.pdbx_seq_one_letter_code
_entity_poly.pdbx_strand_id
1 'polypeptide(L)'
;MAASALLKSRVRRPSYLKKLAKAEDLIDLFPHGSYIGWSGFTGVGYPKMVPTALADHVEKNGLEGQLKYTLLVGASSGAETENRWARLNMIERRSPHQVGKEIAKGINNGQIKFFDKHLSMFPSDLVYGYYTLNKPSNKIDVAVIEASAITECGGIIPGASVGASPELVQMADKVIIEVNTASPSFEGLHDIVGSDLPPGRKPYLVMAPEDRIGLPYIPVDPEKVVAIVESNYPDQTQPNAPEDEGSQAIAANLIEFLKHEVKHGRLPPNLLPIQSGIGNIANAVIGGLSKGGADFTNLKVWTEVLQDSFLDLFDSGNLDFATATSIRFSPDGFKRFYDNWERYAGKLLLRSQQVSNSPEIIRRLGCIGMNTPVEVDIYAHANSTCVMGSRMLNGLGGSADFLRNAKYSIMHTPSTRPSKTDPTGVSCIVPFATHIDQTEHDLDVIVTEQGLADVRGLSPRERARVIIKKCSHPDYYPILTDYLDRAEFECLRKGMGHEPHMLFQAFKMHQNFQEKGTMKIDSWE
;
A
#
# COMPACT_ATOMS: atom_id res chain seq x y z
N MET A 1 15.36 -35.36 1.36
CA MET A 1 14.80 -34.85 2.63
C MET A 1 13.44 -35.51 2.86
N ALA A 2 13.09 -35.88 4.11
CA ALA A 2 11.74 -36.37 4.40
C ALA A 2 10.85 -35.15 4.75
N ALA A 3 9.69 -35.04 4.11
CA ALA A 3 8.70 -34.02 4.42
C ALA A 3 8.13 -34.24 5.84
N SER A 4 7.93 -33.14 6.59
CA SER A 4 7.23 -33.19 7.87
C SER A 4 5.78 -33.69 7.70
N ALA A 5 5.16 -34.18 8.77
CA ALA A 5 3.76 -34.60 8.74
C ALA A 5 2.85 -33.41 8.39
N LEU A 6 3.19 -32.21 8.90
CA LEU A 6 2.43 -31.00 8.64
C LEU A 6 2.58 -30.54 7.19
N LEU A 7 3.78 -30.56 6.62
CA LEU A 7 3.97 -30.27 5.21
C LEU A 7 3.15 -31.22 4.31
N LYS A 8 3.17 -32.53 4.62
CA LYS A 8 2.39 -33.52 3.88
C LYS A 8 0.88 -33.24 3.88
N SER A 9 0.35 -32.72 4.98
CA SER A 9 -1.07 -32.34 5.07
C SER A 9 -1.40 -31.09 4.25
N ARG A 10 -0.39 -30.21 4.02
CA ARG A 10 -0.55 -28.97 3.25
C ARG A 10 -0.32 -29.13 1.76
N VAL A 11 0.52 -30.10 1.35
CA VAL A 11 0.83 -30.36 -0.07
C VAL A 11 0.05 -31.59 -0.55
N ARG A 12 -1.13 -31.36 -1.11
CA ARG A 12 -2.05 -32.42 -1.51
C ARG A 12 -1.75 -33.00 -2.91
N ARG A 13 -0.77 -32.45 -3.63
CA ARG A 13 -0.27 -33.01 -4.89
C ARG A 13 0.99 -33.86 -4.64
N PRO A 14 0.92 -35.22 -4.69
CA PRO A 14 2.06 -36.08 -4.31
C PRO A 14 3.30 -35.87 -5.16
N SER A 15 3.16 -35.51 -6.44
CA SER A 15 4.29 -35.25 -7.33
C SER A 15 5.13 -34.06 -6.90
N TYR A 16 4.56 -33.09 -6.17
CA TYR A 16 5.29 -31.93 -5.67
C TYR A 16 6.13 -32.27 -4.43
N LEU A 17 5.72 -33.25 -3.63
CA LEU A 17 6.54 -33.74 -2.52
C LEU A 17 7.88 -34.35 -3.00
N LYS A 18 7.94 -34.85 -4.24
CA LYS A 18 9.18 -35.32 -4.86
C LYS A 18 10.13 -34.16 -5.24
N LYS A 19 9.64 -32.93 -5.29
CA LYS A 19 10.41 -31.70 -5.58
C LYS A 19 10.84 -30.98 -4.29
N LEU A 20 10.71 -31.61 -3.12
CA LEU A 20 11.15 -31.03 -1.85
C LEU A 20 12.66 -30.84 -1.84
N ALA A 21 13.08 -29.60 -1.58
CA ALA A 21 14.48 -29.19 -1.53
C ALA A 21 14.74 -28.28 -0.34
N LYS A 22 16.00 -28.18 0.08
CA LYS A 22 16.46 -27.13 0.99
C LYS A 22 16.67 -25.84 0.20
N ALA A 23 16.45 -24.70 0.84
CA ALA A 23 16.68 -23.41 0.21
C ALA A 23 18.15 -23.24 -0.26
N GLU A 24 19.10 -23.77 0.52
CA GLU A 24 20.54 -23.73 0.21
C GLU A 24 20.91 -24.51 -1.07
N ASP A 25 20.14 -25.53 -1.42
CA ASP A 25 20.35 -26.35 -2.61
C ASP A 25 19.88 -25.66 -3.90
N LEU A 26 19.22 -24.49 -3.78
CA LEU A 26 18.59 -23.77 -4.91
C LEU A 26 19.39 -22.55 -5.36
N ILE A 27 20.53 -22.25 -4.76
CA ILE A 27 21.32 -21.04 -5.02
C ILE A 27 21.69 -20.90 -6.50
N ASP A 28 22.04 -22.01 -7.17
CA ASP A 28 22.42 -22.00 -8.58
C ASP A 28 21.30 -21.61 -9.55
N LEU A 29 20.05 -21.57 -9.06
CA LEU A 29 18.92 -21.05 -9.84
C LEU A 29 18.91 -19.51 -9.97
N PHE A 30 19.77 -18.82 -9.20
CA PHE A 30 19.82 -17.36 -9.09
C PHE A 30 21.19 -16.79 -9.52
N PRO A 31 21.61 -16.94 -10.78
CA PRO A 31 22.82 -16.30 -11.26
C PRO A 31 22.71 -14.77 -11.19
N HIS A 32 23.85 -14.08 -11.19
CA HIS A 32 23.90 -12.62 -11.23
C HIS A 32 23.02 -12.08 -12.38
N GLY A 33 22.28 -11.00 -12.10
CA GLY A 33 21.40 -10.35 -13.06
C GLY A 33 20.03 -11.03 -13.23
N SER A 34 19.71 -12.06 -12.43
CA SER A 34 18.38 -12.67 -12.48
C SER A 34 17.28 -11.68 -12.10
N TYR A 35 16.15 -11.83 -12.77
CA TYR A 35 14.90 -11.16 -12.45
C TYR A 35 14.08 -12.09 -11.56
N ILE A 36 13.81 -11.63 -10.35
CA ILE A 36 13.17 -12.42 -9.30
C ILE A 36 11.84 -11.80 -8.94
N GLY A 37 10.79 -12.61 -8.95
CA GLY A 37 9.50 -12.25 -8.37
C GLY A 37 9.34 -12.84 -6.97
N TRP A 38 8.99 -12.03 -5.96
CA TRP A 38 8.59 -12.52 -4.65
C TRP A 38 7.13 -12.26 -4.38
N SER A 39 6.44 -13.24 -3.80
CA SER A 39 5.15 -12.97 -3.17
C SER A 39 5.32 -11.99 -2.00
N GLY A 40 4.21 -11.47 -1.54
CA GLY A 40 4.15 -10.56 -0.42
C GLY A 40 3.47 -9.24 -0.76
N PHE A 41 2.79 -8.71 0.24
CA PHE A 41 2.14 -7.42 0.17
C PHE A 41 2.11 -6.80 1.56
N THR A 42 2.68 -5.61 1.72
CA THR A 42 2.74 -4.87 2.99
C THR A 42 3.38 -5.68 4.14
N GLY A 43 4.41 -6.47 3.82
CA GLY A 43 5.20 -7.21 4.81
C GLY A 43 4.56 -8.48 5.36
N VAL A 44 3.63 -9.08 4.63
CA VAL A 44 3.04 -10.39 4.94
C VAL A 44 2.96 -11.27 3.69
N GLY A 45 2.95 -12.59 3.87
CA GLY A 45 2.83 -13.55 2.78
C GLY A 45 4.05 -13.60 1.85
N TYR A 46 5.22 -13.28 2.35
CA TYR A 46 6.48 -13.24 1.60
C TYR A 46 7.34 -14.48 1.87
N PRO A 47 8.22 -14.89 0.92
CA PRO A 47 9.14 -15.99 1.14
C PRO A 47 10.22 -15.61 2.15
N LYS A 48 10.62 -16.57 2.99
CA LYS A 48 11.59 -16.37 4.08
C LYS A 48 12.84 -17.20 3.91
N MET A 49 12.69 -18.48 3.53
CA MET A 49 13.81 -19.43 3.50
C MET A 49 14.75 -19.19 2.32
N VAL A 50 14.21 -19.04 1.11
CA VAL A 50 15.01 -18.82 -0.10
C VAL A 50 15.75 -17.49 -0.07
N PRO A 51 15.11 -16.34 0.28
CA PRO A 51 15.82 -15.08 0.42
C PRO A 51 16.92 -15.10 1.49
N THR A 52 16.69 -15.80 2.60
CA THR A 52 17.68 -15.95 3.68
C THR A 52 18.87 -16.78 3.21
N ALA A 53 18.63 -17.92 2.55
CA ALA A 53 19.70 -18.77 2.04
C ALA A 53 20.59 -18.07 1.02
N LEU A 54 20.01 -17.25 0.14
CA LEU A 54 20.76 -16.40 -0.81
C LEU A 54 21.62 -15.35 -0.09
N ALA A 55 21.09 -14.70 0.93
CA ALA A 55 21.85 -13.76 1.75
C ALA A 55 23.00 -14.44 2.51
N ASP A 56 22.75 -15.62 3.11
CA ASP A 56 23.77 -16.43 3.78
C ASP A 56 24.88 -16.85 2.83
N HIS A 57 24.52 -17.24 1.60
CA HIS A 57 25.49 -17.59 0.57
C HIS A 57 26.41 -16.41 0.21
N VAL A 58 25.83 -15.23 0.02
CA VAL A 58 26.58 -14.01 -0.28
C VAL A 58 27.53 -13.66 0.85
N GLU A 59 27.07 -13.65 2.10
CA GLU A 59 27.91 -13.33 3.26
C GLU A 59 29.04 -14.34 3.46
N LYS A 60 28.75 -15.65 3.39
CA LYS A 60 29.75 -16.70 3.57
C LYS A 60 30.88 -16.70 2.54
N ASN A 61 30.56 -16.23 1.31
CA ASN A 61 31.51 -16.28 0.20
C ASN A 61 32.08 -14.90 -0.16
N GLY A 62 31.76 -13.83 0.60
CA GLY A 62 32.26 -12.48 0.34
C GLY A 62 31.81 -11.92 -1.01
N LEU A 63 30.55 -12.17 -1.39
CA LEU A 63 30.00 -11.82 -2.71
C LEU A 63 29.14 -10.55 -2.68
N GLU A 64 29.24 -9.72 -1.62
CA GLU A 64 28.50 -8.47 -1.47
C GLU A 64 28.73 -7.56 -2.69
N GLY A 65 27.63 -7.15 -3.31
CA GLY A 65 27.66 -6.32 -4.52
C GLY A 65 28.07 -7.02 -5.80
N GLN A 66 28.49 -8.28 -5.76
CA GLN A 66 28.85 -9.08 -6.93
C GLN A 66 27.63 -9.82 -7.50
N LEU A 67 26.74 -10.29 -6.63
CA LEU A 67 25.46 -10.88 -7.02
C LEU A 67 24.34 -9.85 -6.83
N LYS A 68 23.84 -9.33 -7.94
CA LYS A 68 22.76 -8.34 -7.96
C LYS A 68 21.58 -8.82 -8.77
N TYR A 69 20.40 -8.45 -8.32
CA TYR A 69 19.12 -8.92 -8.85
C TYR A 69 18.14 -7.78 -9.12
N THR A 70 17.30 -7.97 -10.12
CA THR A 70 16.06 -7.18 -10.27
C THR A 70 14.97 -7.87 -9.46
N LEU A 71 14.46 -7.20 -8.42
CA LEU A 71 13.45 -7.72 -7.51
C LEU A 71 12.09 -7.06 -7.74
N LEU A 72 11.10 -7.86 -8.10
CA LEU A 72 9.72 -7.46 -8.35
C LEU A 72 8.81 -8.09 -7.29
N VAL A 73 8.04 -7.26 -6.60
CA VAL A 73 7.12 -7.68 -5.53
C VAL A 73 5.79 -6.97 -5.73
N GLY A 74 4.68 -7.51 -5.23
CA GLY A 74 3.37 -6.87 -5.35
C GLY A 74 3.32 -5.46 -4.75
N ALA A 75 3.89 -5.32 -3.55
CA ALA A 75 4.19 -4.06 -2.89
C ALA A 75 5.48 -4.22 -2.06
N SER A 76 5.42 -4.24 -0.73
CA SER A 76 6.57 -4.54 0.12
C SER A 76 6.55 -6.00 0.58
N SER A 77 7.73 -6.60 0.68
CA SER A 77 7.99 -7.89 1.30
C SER A 77 8.39 -7.72 2.78
N GLY A 78 8.95 -8.74 3.41
CA GLY A 78 9.44 -8.66 4.78
C GLY A 78 10.63 -7.71 4.93
N ALA A 79 10.55 -6.80 5.89
CA ALA A 79 11.61 -5.82 6.10
C ALA A 79 12.96 -6.47 6.45
N GLU A 80 12.95 -7.59 7.17
CA GLU A 80 14.16 -8.32 7.55
C GLU A 80 14.86 -8.97 6.36
N THR A 81 14.12 -9.47 5.37
CA THR A 81 14.69 -10.05 4.15
C THR A 81 15.19 -8.96 3.19
N GLU A 82 14.36 -8.00 2.87
CA GLU A 82 14.69 -6.92 1.92
C GLU A 82 15.78 -5.99 2.45
N ASN A 83 15.75 -5.62 3.74
CA ASN A 83 16.81 -4.78 4.33
C ASN A 83 18.15 -5.51 4.38
N ARG A 84 18.16 -6.83 4.63
CA ARG A 84 19.40 -7.62 4.57
C ARG A 84 19.98 -7.64 3.16
N TRP A 85 19.14 -7.86 2.15
CA TRP A 85 19.56 -7.83 0.75
C TRP A 85 20.10 -6.46 0.33
N ALA A 86 19.46 -5.37 0.79
CA ALA A 86 19.95 -4.01 0.53
C ALA A 86 21.33 -3.76 1.17
N ARG A 87 21.55 -4.18 2.43
CA ARG A 87 22.87 -4.06 3.10
C ARG A 87 23.96 -4.84 2.38
N LEU A 88 23.65 -6.02 1.86
CA LEU A 88 24.56 -6.87 1.10
C LEU A 88 24.73 -6.40 -0.35
N ASN A 89 24.08 -5.29 -0.73
CA ASN A 89 24.10 -4.75 -2.08
C ASN A 89 23.69 -5.78 -3.16
N MET A 90 22.67 -6.59 -2.85
CA MET A 90 22.13 -7.63 -3.71
C MET A 90 21.00 -7.14 -4.63
N ILE A 91 20.52 -5.89 -4.47
CA ILE A 91 19.41 -5.36 -5.25
C ILE A 91 19.92 -4.33 -6.25
N GLU A 92 19.81 -4.63 -7.54
CA GLU A 92 20.09 -3.71 -8.63
C GLU A 92 18.90 -2.80 -8.92
N ARG A 93 17.70 -3.40 -8.93
CA ARG A 93 16.43 -2.71 -9.23
C ARG A 93 15.31 -3.24 -8.35
N ARG A 94 14.42 -2.38 -7.92
CA ARG A 94 13.26 -2.70 -7.08
C ARG A 94 12.01 -1.96 -7.54
N SER A 95 10.86 -2.61 -7.50
CA SER A 95 9.54 -2.04 -7.86
C SER A 95 8.42 -2.87 -7.22
N PRO A 96 7.20 -2.33 -7.04
CA PRO A 96 6.76 -0.94 -7.26
C PRO A 96 6.70 -0.10 -5.97
N HIS A 97 6.83 -0.71 -4.79
CA HIS A 97 6.68 -0.06 -3.49
C HIS A 97 7.53 -0.76 -2.44
N GLN A 98 8.04 -0.03 -1.45
CA GLN A 98 8.87 -0.57 -0.39
C GLN A 98 8.71 0.23 0.92
N VAL A 99 9.03 -0.40 2.05
CA VAL A 99 8.98 0.25 3.39
C VAL A 99 10.24 0.02 4.21
N GLY A 100 11.26 -0.64 3.64
CA GLY A 100 12.52 -0.97 4.31
C GLY A 100 13.45 0.24 4.42
N LYS A 101 14.02 0.46 5.61
CA LYS A 101 14.96 1.59 5.84
C LYS A 101 16.23 1.48 4.99
N GLU A 102 16.80 0.28 4.86
CA GLU A 102 18.02 0.07 4.09
C GLU A 102 17.75 0.16 2.58
N ILE A 103 16.58 -0.29 2.11
CA ILE A 103 16.17 -0.11 0.73
C ILE A 103 16.00 1.38 0.41
N ALA A 104 15.26 2.12 1.26
CA ALA A 104 15.09 3.57 1.09
C ALA A 104 16.45 4.29 1.05
N LYS A 105 17.39 3.89 1.90
CA LYS A 105 18.76 4.41 1.88
C LYS A 105 19.48 4.11 0.56
N GLY A 106 19.39 2.86 0.08
CA GLY A 106 19.99 2.43 -1.19
C GLY A 106 19.40 3.15 -2.41
N ILE A 107 18.10 3.44 -2.39
CA ILE A 107 17.43 4.21 -3.44
C ILE A 107 17.91 5.66 -3.43
N ASN A 108 17.87 6.31 -2.26
CA ASN A 108 18.19 7.74 -2.14
C ASN A 108 19.69 8.06 -2.32
N ASN A 109 20.59 7.08 -2.18
CA ASN A 109 22.02 7.24 -2.50
C ASN A 109 22.37 6.77 -3.93
N GLY A 110 21.40 6.34 -4.72
CA GLY A 110 21.59 5.90 -6.11
C GLY A 110 22.11 4.47 -6.29
N GLN A 111 22.24 3.70 -5.21
CA GLN A 111 22.72 2.31 -5.25
C GLN A 111 21.66 1.34 -5.80
N ILE A 112 20.39 1.59 -5.50
CA ILE A 112 19.25 0.80 -5.96
C ILE A 112 18.43 1.63 -6.95
N LYS A 113 18.26 1.13 -8.16
CA LYS A 113 17.33 1.69 -9.14
C LYS A 113 15.91 1.37 -8.72
N PHE A 114 15.08 2.38 -8.54
CA PHE A 114 13.70 2.22 -8.10
C PHE A 114 12.76 2.93 -9.07
N PHE A 115 11.64 2.29 -9.35
CA PHE A 115 10.49 2.94 -9.95
C PHE A 115 9.22 2.44 -9.26
N ASP A 116 8.31 3.36 -9.01
CA ASP A 116 6.98 3.06 -8.51
C ASP A 116 5.94 3.09 -9.64
N LYS A 117 4.79 2.57 -9.33
CA LYS A 117 3.66 2.50 -10.25
C LYS A 117 2.38 2.43 -9.43
N HIS A 118 1.27 2.88 -9.97
CA HIS A 118 -0.03 2.56 -9.39
C HIS A 118 -0.16 1.06 -9.17
N LEU A 119 -0.52 0.63 -7.97
CA LEU A 119 -0.55 -0.79 -7.64
C LEU A 119 -1.58 -1.56 -8.47
N SER A 120 -2.65 -0.90 -8.95
CA SER A 120 -3.59 -1.48 -9.90
C SER A 120 -2.97 -1.81 -11.26
N MET A 121 -1.96 -1.03 -11.68
CA MET A 121 -1.34 -1.16 -13.01
C MET A 121 -0.16 -2.13 -13.01
N PHE A 122 0.55 -2.25 -11.90
CA PHE A 122 1.78 -3.04 -11.81
C PHE A 122 1.60 -4.49 -12.31
N PRO A 123 0.56 -5.25 -11.91
CA PRO A 123 0.35 -6.61 -12.40
C PRO A 123 0.15 -6.69 -13.91
N SER A 124 -0.64 -5.77 -14.46
CA SER A 124 -0.89 -5.72 -15.91
C SER A 124 0.38 -5.36 -16.70
N ASP A 125 1.11 -4.35 -16.26
CA ASP A 125 2.36 -3.92 -16.89
C ASP A 125 3.43 -5.03 -16.86
N LEU A 126 3.43 -5.83 -15.79
CA LEU A 126 4.28 -7.01 -15.69
C LEU A 126 3.94 -8.03 -16.78
N VAL A 127 2.65 -8.34 -16.97
CA VAL A 127 2.18 -9.29 -18.00
C VAL A 127 2.37 -8.72 -19.41
N TYR A 128 2.33 -7.39 -19.59
CA TYR A 128 2.69 -6.74 -20.86
C TYR A 128 4.19 -6.86 -21.18
N GLY A 129 5.01 -7.31 -20.21
CA GLY A 129 6.45 -7.42 -20.36
C GLY A 129 7.21 -6.10 -20.22
N TYR A 130 6.59 -5.04 -19.67
CA TYR A 130 7.23 -3.72 -19.56
C TYR A 130 8.45 -3.73 -18.64
N TYR A 131 8.49 -4.63 -17.66
CA TYR A 131 9.60 -4.72 -16.70
C TYR A 131 10.67 -5.73 -17.12
N THR A 132 10.44 -6.46 -18.21
CA THR A 132 11.33 -7.50 -18.73
C THR A 132 11.81 -7.23 -20.17
N LEU A 133 11.65 -5.99 -20.66
CA LEU A 133 12.00 -5.59 -22.04
C LEU A 133 13.45 -5.88 -22.42
N ASN A 134 14.36 -5.83 -21.44
CA ASN A 134 15.79 -6.08 -21.68
C ASN A 134 16.18 -7.57 -21.61
N LYS A 135 15.19 -8.46 -21.42
CA LYS A 135 15.42 -9.91 -21.39
C LYS A 135 14.95 -10.56 -22.67
N PRO A 136 15.78 -11.42 -23.31
CA PRO A 136 15.38 -12.11 -24.53
C PRO A 136 14.13 -12.97 -24.39
N SER A 137 13.91 -13.56 -23.19
CA SER A 137 12.72 -14.37 -22.90
C SER A 137 11.47 -13.54 -22.64
N ASN A 138 11.62 -12.24 -22.38
CA ASN A 138 10.55 -11.35 -21.87
C ASN A 138 9.82 -11.91 -20.63
N LYS A 139 10.56 -12.63 -19.77
CA LYS A 139 10.03 -13.30 -18.57
C LYS A 139 10.87 -13.03 -17.34
N ILE A 140 10.31 -13.33 -16.18
CA ILE A 140 11.01 -13.41 -14.90
C ILE A 140 11.74 -14.76 -14.85
N ASP A 141 12.98 -14.80 -14.37
CA ASP A 141 13.74 -16.05 -14.28
C ASP A 141 13.16 -17.00 -13.22
N VAL A 142 12.88 -16.48 -12.03
CA VAL A 142 12.36 -17.28 -10.91
C VAL A 142 11.32 -16.47 -10.13
N ALA A 143 10.16 -17.07 -9.88
CA ALA A 143 9.22 -16.60 -8.87
C ALA A 143 9.34 -17.46 -7.61
N VAL A 144 9.48 -16.82 -6.45
CA VAL A 144 9.46 -17.48 -5.14
C VAL A 144 8.17 -17.06 -4.43
N ILE A 145 7.26 -18.01 -4.26
CA ILE A 145 5.91 -17.75 -3.80
C ILE A 145 5.66 -18.47 -2.47
N GLU A 146 5.33 -17.71 -1.43
CA GLU A 146 4.85 -18.30 -0.18
C GLU A 146 3.44 -18.85 -0.39
N ALA A 147 3.20 -20.03 0.16
CA ALA A 147 1.91 -20.71 0.17
C ALA A 147 1.54 -21.17 1.57
N SER A 148 0.27 -21.13 1.92
CA SER A 148 -0.26 -21.80 3.12
C SER A 148 -0.60 -23.27 2.86
N ALA A 149 -0.91 -23.62 1.61
CA ALA A 149 -1.16 -24.99 1.15
C ALA A 149 -1.06 -25.09 -0.38
N ILE A 150 -1.09 -26.32 -0.90
CA ILE A 150 -1.14 -26.65 -2.33
C ILE A 150 -2.28 -27.63 -2.56
N THR A 151 -3.13 -27.36 -3.53
CA THR A 151 -4.29 -28.19 -3.88
C THR A 151 -3.89 -29.51 -4.57
N GLU A 152 -4.83 -30.42 -4.75
CA GLU A 152 -4.63 -31.68 -5.48
C GLU A 152 -4.25 -31.44 -6.95
N CYS A 153 -4.79 -30.41 -7.58
CA CYS A 153 -4.43 -30.00 -8.95
C CYS A 153 -3.09 -29.24 -9.03
N GLY A 154 -2.48 -28.92 -7.89
CA GLY A 154 -1.20 -28.20 -7.82
C GLY A 154 -1.35 -26.68 -7.70
N GLY A 155 -2.56 -26.16 -7.54
CA GLY A 155 -2.82 -24.75 -7.30
C GLY A 155 -2.22 -24.26 -6.00
N ILE A 156 -1.66 -23.06 -6.01
CA ILE A 156 -1.02 -22.44 -4.84
C ILE A 156 -2.06 -21.68 -4.03
N ILE A 157 -2.25 -22.04 -2.77
CA ILE A 157 -3.09 -21.31 -1.83
C ILE A 157 -2.20 -20.32 -1.09
N PRO A 158 -2.31 -19.01 -1.32
CA PRO A 158 -1.50 -18.02 -0.62
C PRO A 158 -1.73 -18.03 0.90
N GLY A 159 -0.90 -17.30 1.63
CA GLY A 159 -1.12 -16.97 3.03
C GLY A 159 -1.91 -15.67 3.20
N ALA A 160 -1.38 -14.79 4.02
CA ALA A 160 -2.00 -13.53 4.44
C ALA A 160 -2.06 -12.46 3.35
N SER A 161 -1.48 -12.67 2.18
CA SER A 161 -1.57 -11.76 1.03
C SER A 161 -1.61 -12.49 -0.30
N VAL A 162 -2.26 -11.86 -1.29
CA VAL A 162 -2.21 -12.28 -2.69
C VAL A 162 -1.27 -11.39 -3.48
N GLY A 163 -1.44 -10.07 -3.40
CA GLY A 163 -0.63 -9.11 -4.14
C GLY A 163 -0.64 -9.39 -5.65
N ALA A 164 0.53 -9.29 -6.29
CA ALA A 164 0.78 -9.62 -7.68
C ALA A 164 1.28 -11.06 -7.89
N SER A 165 1.14 -11.94 -6.90
CA SER A 165 1.64 -13.33 -6.98
C SER A 165 1.10 -14.10 -8.19
N PRO A 166 -0.18 -13.95 -8.61
CA PRO A 166 -0.67 -14.60 -9.83
C PRO A 166 0.13 -14.22 -11.08
N GLU A 167 0.43 -12.94 -11.26
CA GLU A 167 1.17 -12.43 -12.41
C GLU A 167 2.65 -12.78 -12.35
N LEU A 168 3.25 -12.80 -11.15
CA LEU A 168 4.61 -13.28 -10.96
C LEU A 168 4.75 -14.75 -11.37
N VAL A 169 3.80 -15.59 -10.99
CA VAL A 169 3.73 -17.01 -11.43
C VAL A 169 3.51 -17.12 -12.93
N GLN A 170 2.61 -16.31 -13.49
CA GLN A 170 2.30 -16.29 -14.92
C GLN A 170 3.55 -15.95 -15.74
N MET A 171 4.34 -14.97 -15.30
CA MET A 171 5.49 -14.44 -16.03
C MET A 171 6.80 -15.16 -15.75
N ALA A 172 6.87 -16.03 -14.75
CA ALA A 172 8.09 -16.74 -14.39
C ALA A 172 8.37 -17.94 -15.31
N ASP A 173 9.66 -18.16 -15.62
CA ASP A 173 10.13 -19.42 -16.23
C ASP A 173 10.16 -20.56 -15.22
N LYS A 174 10.55 -20.26 -13.96
CA LYS A 174 10.62 -21.22 -12.87
C LYS A 174 9.87 -20.70 -11.65
N VAL A 175 9.21 -21.60 -10.92
CA VAL A 175 8.47 -21.29 -9.71
C VAL A 175 9.01 -22.15 -8.57
N ILE A 176 9.38 -21.52 -7.47
CA ILE A 176 9.66 -22.16 -6.20
C ILE A 176 8.50 -21.85 -5.27
N ILE A 177 7.90 -22.86 -4.66
CA ILE A 177 6.80 -22.69 -3.71
C ILE A 177 7.34 -22.92 -2.30
N GLU A 178 7.33 -21.87 -1.49
CA GLU A 178 7.72 -21.94 -0.08
C GLU A 178 6.46 -22.16 0.75
N VAL A 179 6.23 -23.39 1.19
CA VAL A 179 5.05 -23.77 1.98
C VAL A 179 5.29 -23.46 3.45
N ASN A 180 4.60 -22.44 3.95
CA ASN A 180 4.75 -21.97 5.33
C ASN A 180 3.70 -22.62 6.23
N THR A 181 4.19 -23.33 7.25
CA THR A 181 3.37 -24.05 8.22
C THR A 181 3.19 -23.30 9.54
N ALA A 182 3.77 -22.10 9.68
CA ALA A 182 3.64 -21.26 10.87
C ALA A 182 2.24 -20.67 11.06
N SER A 183 1.45 -20.60 10.00
CA SER A 183 0.06 -20.14 10.02
C SER A 183 -0.92 -21.27 9.73
N PRO A 184 -2.22 -21.13 10.04
CA PRO A 184 -3.27 -22.02 9.52
C PRO A 184 -3.26 -22.06 7.98
N SER A 185 -3.93 -23.05 7.39
CA SER A 185 -4.26 -22.99 5.97
C SER A 185 -5.26 -21.85 5.74
N PHE A 186 -4.93 -20.96 4.81
CA PHE A 186 -5.82 -19.87 4.40
C PHE A 186 -6.85 -20.31 3.34
N GLU A 187 -7.07 -21.60 3.22
CA GLU A 187 -7.99 -22.19 2.24
C GLU A 187 -9.41 -21.64 2.41
N GLY A 188 -10.01 -21.22 1.29
CA GLY A 188 -11.33 -20.60 1.29
C GLY A 188 -11.37 -19.08 1.37
N LEU A 189 -10.28 -18.42 1.80
CA LEU A 189 -10.20 -16.96 1.93
C LEU A 189 -9.89 -16.21 0.63
N HIS A 190 -9.52 -16.90 -0.43
CA HIS A 190 -9.00 -16.26 -1.64
C HIS A 190 -9.99 -16.24 -2.79
N ASP A 191 -9.94 -15.19 -3.59
CA ASP A 191 -10.63 -15.02 -4.86
C ASP A 191 -9.64 -14.43 -5.88
N ILE A 192 -8.99 -15.28 -6.64
CA ILE A 192 -7.82 -14.95 -7.43
C ILE A 192 -8.16 -14.89 -8.90
N VAL A 193 -7.86 -13.76 -9.51
CA VAL A 193 -7.95 -13.53 -10.95
C VAL A 193 -6.58 -13.18 -11.47
N GLY A 194 -6.11 -13.84 -12.52
CA GLY A 194 -4.91 -13.46 -13.25
C GLY A 194 -5.17 -12.31 -14.23
N SER A 195 -4.10 -11.74 -14.76
CA SER A 195 -4.19 -10.66 -15.75
C SER A 195 -4.34 -11.20 -17.15
N ASP A 196 -5.43 -10.84 -17.83
CA ASP A 196 -5.60 -11.07 -19.26
C ASP A 196 -4.92 -9.94 -20.06
N LEU A 197 -4.46 -10.28 -21.27
CA LEU A 197 -3.95 -9.29 -22.22
C LEU A 197 -5.09 -8.62 -23.01
N PRO A 198 -4.99 -7.30 -23.26
CA PRO A 198 -5.92 -6.65 -24.18
C PRO A 198 -5.76 -7.17 -25.61
N PRO A 199 -6.81 -7.10 -26.48
CA PRO A 199 -8.10 -6.50 -26.21
C PRO A 199 -9.11 -7.45 -25.55
N GLY A 200 -8.73 -8.69 -25.27
CA GLY A 200 -9.62 -9.76 -24.78
C GLY A 200 -9.80 -9.81 -23.26
N ARG A 201 -9.47 -8.75 -22.53
CA ARG A 201 -9.64 -8.71 -21.05
C ARG A 201 -11.11 -8.85 -20.68
N LYS A 202 -11.36 -9.76 -19.74
CA LYS A 202 -12.72 -9.97 -19.21
C LYS A 202 -13.06 -8.85 -18.21
N PRO A 203 -14.32 -8.37 -18.18
CA PRO A 203 -14.74 -7.42 -17.17
C PRO A 203 -14.78 -8.08 -15.78
N TYR A 204 -14.48 -7.34 -14.74
CA TYR A 204 -14.61 -7.77 -13.36
C TYR A 204 -16.05 -7.56 -12.89
N LEU A 205 -16.87 -8.61 -12.87
CA LEU A 205 -18.28 -8.54 -12.49
C LEU A 205 -18.45 -8.57 -10.96
N VAL A 206 -17.93 -7.55 -10.29
CA VAL A 206 -18.07 -7.35 -8.84
C VAL A 206 -19.10 -6.24 -8.61
N MET A 207 -20.21 -6.56 -7.98
CA MET A 207 -21.29 -5.64 -7.63
C MET A 207 -21.37 -5.38 -6.12
N ALA A 208 -20.75 -6.27 -5.32
CA ALA A 208 -20.65 -6.16 -3.88
C ALA A 208 -19.30 -6.72 -3.39
N PRO A 209 -18.78 -6.28 -2.22
CA PRO A 209 -17.50 -6.77 -1.72
C PRO A 209 -17.40 -8.28 -1.52
N GLU A 210 -18.49 -8.95 -1.29
CA GLU A 210 -18.58 -10.42 -1.11
C GLU A 210 -18.59 -11.23 -2.41
N ASP A 211 -18.75 -10.59 -3.59
CA ASP A 211 -18.82 -11.32 -4.86
C ASP A 211 -17.48 -12.01 -5.18
N ARG A 212 -17.56 -13.26 -5.62
CA ARG A 212 -16.41 -14.05 -6.07
C ARG A 212 -16.42 -14.16 -7.58
N ILE A 213 -15.28 -13.87 -8.22
CA ILE A 213 -15.15 -13.88 -9.68
C ILE A 213 -13.96 -14.71 -10.17
N GLY A 214 -13.15 -15.24 -9.27
CA GLY A 214 -11.91 -15.95 -9.56
C GLY A 214 -11.87 -17.36 -8.96
N LEU A 215 -10.64 -17.84 -8.80
CA LEU A 215 -10.32 -19.14 -8.23
C LEU A 215 -9.89 -19.01 -6.76
N PRO A 216 -10.08 -20.05 -5.93
CA PRO A 216 -9.62 -20.05 -4.54
C PRO A 216 -8.10 -20.30 -4.40
N TYR A 217 -7.35 -20.34 -5.49
CA TYR A 217 -5.91 -20.58 -5.54
C TYR A 217 -5.28 -19.92 -6.79
N ILE A 218 -3.96 -19.76 -6.78
CA ILE A 218 -3.19 -19.32 -7.95
C ILE A 218 -2.93 -20.55 -8.82
N PRO A 219 -3.42 -20.57 -10.07
CA PRO A 219 -3.10 -21.65 -11.01
C PRO A 219 -1.62 -21.56 -11.42
N VAL A 220 -0.97 -22.69 -11.51
CA VAL A 220 0.43 -22.79 -11.95
C VAL A 220 0.61 -24.00 -12.87
N ASP A 221 1.38 -23.81 -13.95
CA ASP A 221 1.83 -24.91 -14.78
C ASP A 221 2.79 -25.80 -13.97
N PRO A 222 2.49 -27.09 -13.75
CA PRO A 222 3.33 -28.00 -12.98
C PRO A 222 4.77 -28.11 -13.48
N GLU A 223 5.02 -27.89 -14.77
CA GLU A 223 6.35 -27.94 -15.36
C GLU A 223 7.23 -26.76 -14.90
N LYS A 224 6.62 -25.61 -14.59
CA LYS A 224 7.34 -24.47 -14.04
C LYS A 224 7.78 -24.66 -12.59
N VAL A 225 7.08 -25.51 -11.82
CA VAL A 225 7.40 -25.74 -10.41
C VAL A 225 8.66 -26.59 -10.30
N VAL A 226 9.76 -25.95 -9.90
CA VAL A 226 11.08 -26.61 -9.82
C VAL A 226 11.41 -27.12 -8.42
N ALA A 227 10.88 -26.48 -7.37
CA ALA A 227 11.11 -26.90 -5.99
C ALA A 227 9.95 -26.54 -5.07
N ILE A 228 9.79 -27.34 -4.01
CA ILE A 228 9.00 -27.06 -2.82
C ILE A 228 9.97 -26.86 -1.67
N VAL A 229 9.82 -25.78 -0.92
CA VAL A 229 10.62 -25.50 0.28
C VAL A 229 9.68 -25.45 1.49
N GLU A 230 10.02 -26.16 2.55
CA GLU A 230 9.27 -26.11 3.80
C GLU A 230 9.74 -24.91 4.63
N SER A 231 8.79 -24.11 5.11
CA SER A 231 9.01 -23.00 6.03
C SER A 231 8.10 -23.14 7.26
N ASN A 232 8.60 -22.71 8.40
CA ASN A 232 7.84 -22.59 9.65
C ASN A 232 8.21 -21.25 10.32
N TYR A 233 8.07 -20.15 9.57
CA TYR A 233 8.48 -18.84 10.01
C TYR A 233 7.29 -17.86 9.88
N PRO A 234 6.80 -17.29 10.99
CA PRO A 234 5.68 -16.35 10.93
C PRO A 234 6.11 -15.05 10.23
N ASP A 235 5.14 -14.34 9.67
CA ASP A 235 5.35 -12.99 9.18
C ASP A 235 5.81 -12.07 10.32
N GLN A 236 6.84 -11.25 10.05
CA GLN A 236 7.46 -10.39 11.07
C GLN A 236 6.76 -9.01 11.08
N THR A 237 5.52 -8.99 11.56
CA THR A 237 4.77 -7.74 11.72
C THR A 237 5.13 -7.05 13.03
N GLN A 238 4.86 -5.75 13.09
CA GLN A 238 5.12 -4.92 14.27
C GLN A 238 3.81 -4.62 15.00
N PRO A 239 3.85 -4.41 16.32
CA PRO A 239 2.71 -3.88 17.06
C PRO A 239 2.23 -2.56 16.45
N ASN A 240 0.93 -2.31 16.57
CA ASN A 240 0.37 -1.01 16.17
C ASN A 240 0.87 0.08 17.12
N ALA A 241 1.23 1.24 16.56
CA ALA A 241 1.49 2.39 17.40
C ALA A 241 0.19 2.86 18.07
N PRO A 242 0.24 3.35 19.32
CA PRO A 242 -0.94 3.86 20.01
C PRO A 242 -1.51 5.08 19.27
N GLU A 243 -2.83 5.25 19.37
CA GLU A 243 -3.49 6.46 18.89
C GLU A 243 -3.03 7.66 19.72
N ASP A 244 -2.80 8.79 19.06
CA ASP A 244 -2.50 10.07 19.67
C ASP A 244 -3.71 11.03 19.58
N GLU A 245 -3.65 12.15 20.31
CA GLU A 245 -4.72 13.16 20.33
C GLU A 245 -4.99 13.73 18.93
N GLY A 246 -3.94 13.93 18.11
CA GLY A 246 -4.09 14.44 16.75
C GLY A 246 -4.85 13.46 15.86
N SER A 247 -4.49 12.17 15.90
CA SER A 247 -5.19 11.12 15.15
C SER A 247 -6.66 10.99 15.56
N GLN A 248 -6.95 11.12 16.86
CA GLN A 248 -8.32 11.08 17.38
C GLN A 248 -9.14 12.30 16.94
N ALA A 249 -8.53 13.50 16.91
CA ALA A 249 -9.19 14.72 16.45
C ALA A 249 -9.50 14.65 14.93
N ILE A 250 -8.56 14.14 14.13
CA ILE A 250 -8.78 13.90 12.70
C ILE A 250 -9.95 12.92 12.49
N ALA A 251 -9.95 11.81 13.24
CA ALA A 251 -11.02 10.81 13.17
C ALA A 251 -12.37 11.42 13.56
N ALA A 252 -12.43 12.25 14.59
CA ALA A 252 -13.66 12.93 15.02
C ALA A 252 -14.20 13.87 13.93
N ASN A 253 -13.35 14.70 13.33
CA ASN A 253 -13.73 15.59 12.23
C ASN A 253 -14.28 14.81 11.03
N LEU A 254 -13.67 13.68 10.70
CA LEU A 254 -14.10 12.84 9.58
C LEU A 254 -15.44 12.15 9.87
N ILE A 255 -15.62 11.59 11.06
CA ILE A 255 -16.86 10.92 11.45
C ILE A 255 -18.03 11.91 11.47
N GLU A 256 -17.81 13.12 11.96
CA GLU A 256 -18.83 14.18 11.93
C GLU A 256 -19.21 14.54 10.48
N PHE A 257 -18.23 14.61 9.57
CA PHE A 257 -18.49 14.80 8.14
C PHE A 257 -19.34 13.67 7.56
N LEU A 258 -19.02 12.41 7.85
CA LEU A 258 -19.80 11.26 7.36
C LEU A 258 -21.24 11.28 7.90
N LYS A 259 -21.42 11.61 9.18
CA LYS A 259 -22.76 11.80 9.77
C LYS A 259 -23.53 12.91 9.08
N HIS A 260 -22.87 14.02 8.77
CA HIS A 260 -23.46 15.13 8.02
C HIS A 260 -23.92 14.68 6.64
N GLU A 261 -23.12 13.91 5.92
CA GLU A 261 -23.45 13.38 4.60
C GLU A 261 -24.65 12.41 4.63
N VAL A 262 -24.72 11.56 5.65
CA VAL A 262 -25.89 10.67 5.88
C VAL A 262 -27.14 11.48 6.21
N LYS A 263 -27.04 12.44 7.11
CA LYS A 263 -28.18 13.32 7.50
C LYS A 263 -28.78 14.07 6.32
N HIS A 264 -27.96 14.42 5.33
CA HIS A 264 -28.41 15.13 4.11
C HIS A 264 -28.75 14.18 2.95
N GLY A 265 -28.79 12.87 3.18
CA GLY A 265 -29.16 11.87 2.17
C GLY A 265 -28.14 11.68 1.03
N ARG A 266 -26.90 12.16 1.20
CA ARG A 266 -25.81 11.98 0.24
C ARG A 266 -25.05 10.67 0.43
N LEU A 267 -25.11 10.10 1.62
CA LEU A 267 -24.66 8.74 1.94
C LEU A 267 -25.79 7.94 2.59
N PRO A 268 -25.85 6.62 2.37
CA PRO A 268 -26.76 5.75 3.11
C PRO A 268 -26.25 5.54 4.56
N PRO A 269 -27.11 5.11 5.52
CA PRO A 269 -26.71 4.87 6.90
C PRO A 269 -25.63 3.79 7.09
N ASN A 270 -25.56 2.82 6.17
CA ASN A 270 -24.52 1.79 6.14
C ASN A 270 -23.27 2.25 5.39
N LEU A 271 -23.18 3.55 5.05
CA LEU A 271 -22.15 4.14 4.22
C LEU A 271 -22.02 3.43 2.85
N LEU A 272 -20.94 3.64 2.19
CA LEU A 272 -20.50 2.88 1.01
C LEU A 272 -19.25 2.09 1.42
N PRO A 273 -18.80 1.11 0.62
CA PRO A 273 -17.60 0.37 0.97
C PRO A 273 -16.44 1.29 1.34
N ILE A 274 -15.83 1.04 2.48
CA ILE A 274 -14.78 1.87 3.05
C ILE A 274 -13.43 1.35 2.59
N GLN A 275 -12.58 2.25 2.11
CA GLN A 275 -11.16 2.02 1.98
C GLN A 275 -10.43 2.88 2.99
N SER A 276 -9.46 2.31 3.67
CA SER A 276 -8.57 3.00 4.59
C SER A 276 -7.12 2.66 4.30
N GLY A 277 -6.25 3.66 4.33
CA GLY A 277 -4.81 3.46 4.33
C GLY A 277 -4.33 2.76 5.62
N ILE A 278 -3.03 2.66 5.80
CA ILE A 278 -2.41 2.08 7.00
C ILE A 278 -1.89 3.19 7.92
N GLY A 279 -1.77 2.89 9.23
CA GLY A 279 -1.18 3.78 10.23
C GLY A 279 -2.17 4.30 11.29
N ASN A 280 -1.67 5.15 12.19
CA ASN A 280 -2.39 5.59 13.38
C ASN A 280 -3.71 6.32 13.08
N ILE A 281 -3.70 7.22 12.10
CA ILE A 281 -4.90 7.97 11.72
C ILE A 281 -5.95 7.02 11.15
N ALA A 282 -5.53 6.12 10.26
CA ALA A 282 -6.41 5.10 9.70
C ALA A 282 -7.05 4.22 10.80
N ASN A 283 -6.24 3.78 11.77
CA ASN A 283 -6.72 3.00 12.91
C ASN A 283 -7.70 3.81 13.78
N ALA A 284 -7.41 5.09 14.03
CA ALA A 284 -8.30 5.98 14.81
C ALA A 284 -9.64 6.18 14.10
N VAL A 285 -9.66 6.35 12.77
CA VAL A 285 -10.90 6.47 11.99
C VAL A 285 -11.73 5.20 12.07
N ILE A 286 -11.14 4.04 11.80
CA ILE A 286 -11.85 2.75 11.86
C ILE A 286 -12.28 2.43 13.29
N GLY A 287 -11.43 2.71 14.29
CA GLY A 287 -11.78 2.58 15.72
C GLY A 287 -12.93 3.51 16.13
N GLY A 288 -12.99 4.71 15.59
CA GLY A 288 -14.10 5.64 15.78
C GLY A 288 -15.42 5.14 15.19
N LEU A 289 -15.39 4.53 14.01
CA LEU A 289 -16.55 3.88 13.41
C LEU A 289 -17.04 2.68 14.24
N SER A 290 -16.13 1.96 14.88
CA SER A 290 -16.47 0.86 15.80
C SER A 290 -17.17 1.34 17.07
N LYS A 291 -16.69 2.45 17.65
CA LYS A 291 -17.23 3.04 18.90
C LYS A 291 -18.55 3.79 18.68
N GLY A 292 -18.77 4.33 17.49
CA GLY A 292 -19.97 5.08 17.10
C GLY A 292 -21.21 4.23 16.84
N GLY A 293 -21.25 3.02 17.31
CA GLY A 293 -22.15 1.87 17.09
C GLY A 293 -23.61 2.08 16.74
N ALA A 294 -24.22 3.23 17.06
CA ALA A 294 -25.62 3.53 16.71
C ALA A 294 -25.77 4.32 15.40
N ASP A 295 -24.68 4.94 14.90
CA ASP A 295 -24.75 5.84 13.76
C ASP A 295 -24.52 5.13 12.42
N PHE A 296 -23.67 4.09 12.43
CA PHE A 296 -23.31 3.33 11.23
C PHE A 296 -23.37 1.82 11.50
N THR A 297 -24.16 1.10 10.73
CA THR A 297 -24.36 -0.35 10.87
C THR A 297 -24.24 -1.04 9.52
N ASN A 298 -23.97 -2.34 9.52
CA ASN A 298 -23.88 -3.16 8.30
C ASN A 298 -22.84 -2.60 7.32
N LEU A 299 -21.69 -2.14 7.87
CA LEU A 299 -20.60 -1.60 7.07
C LEU A 299 -19.98 -2.68 6.19
N LYS A 300 -19.48 -2.29 5.03
CA LYS A 300 -18.66 -3.13 4.16
C LYS A 300 -17.33 -2.44 3.87
N VAL A 301 -16.31 -3.24 3.66
CA VAL A 301 -14.95 -2.76 3.38
C VAL A 301 -14.48 -3.29 2.04
N TRP A 302 -13.96 -2.39 1.23
CA TRP A 302 -13.18 -2.66 0.03
C TRP A 302 -11.89 -1.89 0.11
N THR A 303 -10.80 -2.56 0.50
CA THR A 303 -9.52 -1.88 0.78
C THR A 303 -8.35 -2.67 0.19
N GLU A 304 -7.16 -2.11 0.31
CA GLU A 304 -5.92 -2.76 -0.08
C GLU A 304 -5.39 -3.64 1.06
N VAL A 305 -5.38 -3.12 2.29
CA VAL A 305 -4.82 -3.79 3.49
C VAL A 305 -5.79 -3.69 4.65
N LEU A 306 -6.03 -4.81 5.32
CA LEU A 306 -6.76 -4.85 6.59
C LEU A 306 -5.78 -4.85 7.77
N GLN A 307 -6.10 -4.05 8.79
CA GLN A 307 -5.35 -3.93 10.05
C GLN A 307 -6.23 -4.36 11.24
N ASP A 308 -5.67 -4.41 12.44
CA ASP A 308 -6.34 -4.87 13.67
C ASP A 308 -7.65 -4.14 13.96
N SER A 309 -7.73 -2.85 13.66
CA SER A 309 -8.95 -2.05 13.84
C SER A 309 -10.17 -2.61 13.12
N PHE A 310 -9.97 -3.36 12.03
CA PHE A 310 -11.07 -4.05 11.34
C PHE A 310 -11.56 -5.28 12.11
N LEU A 311 -10.69 -5.96 12.90
CA LEU A 311 -11.13 -7.02 13.80
C LEU A 311 -12.05 -6.45 14.90
N ASP A 312 -11.73 -5.25 15.41
CA ASP A 312 -12.59 -4.56 16.38
C ASP A 312 -13.94 -4.21 15.76
N LEU A 313 -13.94 -3.79 14.51
CA LEU A 313 -15.15 -3.47 13.77
C LEU A 313 -16.01 -4.72 13.49
N PHE A 314 -15.39 -5.88 13.21
CA PHE A 314 -16.11 -7.17 13.14
C PHE A 314 -16.70 -7.57 14.49
N ASP A 315 -15.92 -7.41 15.56
CA ASP A 315 -16.34 -7.83 16.91
C ASP A 315 -17.43 -6.95 17.49
N SER A 316 -17.50 -5.67 17.11
CA SER A 316 -18.62 -4.78 17.46
C SER A 316 -19.94 -5.16 16.76
N GLY A 317 -19.90 -6.03 15.73
CA GLY A 317 -21.05 -6.41 14.93
C GLY A 317 -21.44 -5.37 13.86
N ASN A 318 -20.67 -4.31 13.69
CA ASN A 318 -20.95 -3.24 12.72
C ASN A 318 -20.40 -3.52 11.32
N LEU A 319 -19.49 -4.49 11.16
CA LEU A 319 -18.91 -4.87 9.86
C LEU A 319 -19.49 -6.20 9.38
N ASP A 320 -20.15 -6.16 8.23
CA ASP A 320 -20.74 -7.34 7.60
C ASP A 320 -19.69 -8.13 6.80
N PHE A 321 -18.89 -7.44 5.98
CA PHE A 321 -17.94 -8.06 5.08
C PHE A 321 -16.75 -7.16 4.77
N ALA A 322 -15.56 -7.76 4.63
CA ALA A 322 -14.35 -7.06 4.20
C ALA A 322 -13.62 -7.80 3.08
N THR A 323 -13.13 -7.03 2.11
CA THR A 323 -12.26 -7.54 1.06
C THR A 323 -10.99 -6.71 0.96
N ALA A 324 -9.86 -7.37 0.72
CA ALA A 324 -8.55 -6.74 0.57
C ALA A 324 -7.63 -7.60 -0.30
N THR A 325 -6.41 -7.15 -0.56
CA THR A 325 -5.35 -8.00 -1.11
C THR A 325 -4.44 -8.59 -0.02
N SER A 326 -4.47 -7.99 1.18
CA SER A 326 -3.59 -8.37 2.29
C SER A 326 -4.25 -8.12 3.65
N ILE A 327 -3.94 -8.97 4.62
CA ILE A 327 -4.19 -8.73 6.03
C ILE A 327 -2.84 -8.53 6.74
N ARG A 328 -2.63 -7.33 7.27
CA ARG A 328 -1.42 -6.97 8.02
C ARG A 328 -1.79 -6.68 9.47
N PHE A 329 -2.02 -7.73 10.23
CA PHE A 329 -2.29 -7.60 11.66
C PHE A 329 -0.98 -7.50 12.45
N SER A 330 -1.07 -6.95 13.66
CA SER A 330 -0.02 -7.07 14.67
C SER A 330 0.15 -8.54 15.08
N PRO A 331 1.23 -8.91 15.78
CA PRO A 331 1.36 -10.28 16.32
C PRO A 331 0.15 -10.72 17.15
N ASP A 332 -0.39 -9.84 18.00
CA ASP A 332 -1.58 -10.10 18.80
C ASP A 332 -2.84 -10.19 17.92
N GLY A 333 -2.94 -9.35 16.89
CA GLY A 333 -4.02 -9.40 15.90
C GLY A 333 -4.04 -10.70 15.12
N PHE A 334 -2.88 -11.21 14.69
CA PHE A 334 -2.80 -12.53 14.03
C PHE A 334 -3.19 -13.66 14.99
N LYS A 335 -2.72 -13.60 16.24
CA LYS A 335 -3.15 -14.58 17.24
C LYS A 335 -4.66 -14.58 17.42
N ARG A 336 -5.26 -13.41 17.61
CA ARG A 336 -6.71 -13.23 17.73
C ARG A 336 -7.44 -13.78 16.51
N PHE A 337 -6.95 -13.50 15.31
CA PHE A 337 -7.53 -13.96 14.05
C PHE A 337 -7.49 -15.47 13.93
N TYR A 338 -6.36 -16.11 14.24
CA TYR A 338 -6.20 -17.57 14.18
C TYR A 338 -7.03 -18.30 15.24
N ASP A 339 -7.05 -17.77 16.47
CA ASP A 339 -7.84 -18.33 17.56
C ASP A 339 -9.36 -18.27 17.32
N ASN A 340 -9.81 -17.34 16.45
CA ASN A 340 -11.22 -17.10 16.13
C ASN A 340 -11.51 -17.26 14.64
N TRP A 341 -10.80 -18.15 13.96
CA TRP A 341 -10.86 -18.34 12.51
C TRP A 341 -12.28 -18.45 11.97
N GLU A 342 -13.11 -19.33 12.56
CA GLU A 342 -14.50 -19.55 12.14
C GLU A 342 -15.37 -18.28 12.17
N ARG A 343 -15.03 -17.36 13.06
CA ARG A 343 -15.75 -16.09 13.21
C ARG A 343 -15.45 -15.13 12.07
N TYR A 344 -14.19 -15.09 11.61
CA TYR A 344 -13.74 -14.08 10.64
C TYR A 344 -13.69 -14.59 9.21
N ALA A 345 -13.32 -15.86 9.00
CA ALA A 345 -13.07 -16.41 7.66
C ALA A 345 -14.27 -16.34 6.72
N GLY A 346 -15.49 -16.49 7.24
CA GLY A 346 -16.71 -16.38 6.45
C GLY A 346 -17.08 -14.95 6.01
N LYS A 347 -16.39 -13.93 6.56
CA LYS A 347 -16.67 -12.51 6.33
C LYS A 347 -15.50 -11.77 5.70
N LEU A 348 -14.50 -12.50 5.24
CA LEU A 348 -13.26 -11.94 4.70
C LEU A 348 -12.91 -12.58 3.36
N LEU A 349 -12.42 -11.78 2.42
CA LEU A 349 -11.99 -12.25 1.11
C LEU A 349 -10.72 -11.54 0.67
N LEU A 350 -9.68 -12.32 0.30
CA LEU A 350 -8.41 -11.81 -0.22
C LEU A 350 -8.36 -11.96 -1.73
N ARG A 351 -8.04 -10.87 -2.44
CA ARG A 351 -8.07 -10.76 -3.89
C ARG A 351 -6.70 -10.43 -4.48
N SER A 352 -6.53 -10.74 -5.76
CA SER A 352 -5.40 -10.21 -6.54
C SER A 352 -5.37 -8.68 -6.46
N GLN A 353 -4.17 -8.12 -6.40
CA GLN A 353 -3.91 -6.68 -6.31
C GLN A 353 -4.62 -5.88 -7.41
N GLN A 354 -4.60 -6.36 -8.64
CA GLN A 354 -5.30 -5.70 -9.75
C GLN A 354 -6.82 -5.64 -9.58
N VAL A 355 -7.41 -6.53 -8.78
CA VAL A 355 -8.85 -6.54 -8.48
C VAL A 355 -9.15 -5.63 -7.29
N SER A 356 -8.41 -5.77 -6.18
CA SER A 356 -8.61 -4.92 -4.99
C SER A 356 -8.41 -3.44 -5.29
N ASN A 357 -7.44 -3.11 -6.15
CA ASN A 357 -7.10 -1.74 -6.55
C ASN A 357 -7.73 -1.31 -7.89
N SER A 358 -8.65 -2.12 -8.44
CA SER A 358 -9.25 -1.83 -9.76
C SER A 358 -10.01 -0.50 -9.78
N PRO A 359 -9.61 0.46 -10.63
CA PRO A 359 -10.34 1.72 -10.81
C PRO A 359 -11.81 1.51 -11.18
N GLU A 360 -12.10 0.50 -12.00
CA GLU A 360 -13.44 0.16 -12.44
C GLU A 360 -14.33 -0.28 -11.27
N ILE A 361 -13.81 -1.18 -10.41
CA ILE A 361 -14.56 -1.70 -9.27
C ILE A 361 -14.74 -0.63 -8.20
N ILE A 362 -13.68 0.11 -7.88
CA ILE A 362 -13.73 1.21 -6.89
C ILE A 362 -14.80 2.22 -7.29
N ARG A 363 -14.86 2.59 -8.56
CA ARG A 363 -15.87 3.52 -9.10
C ARG A 363 -17.27 2.92 -9.10
N ARG A 364 -17.43 1.66 -9.46
CA ARG A 364 -18.73 0.96 -9.48
C ARG A 364 -19.32 0.82 -8.08
N LEU A 365 -18.50 0.43 -7.11
CA LEU A 365 -18.91 0.31 -5.72
C LEU A 365 -19.14 1.67 -5.06
N GLY A 366 -18.52 2.73 -5.58
CA GLY A 366 -18.60 4.07 -5.01
C GLY A 366 -17.89 4.18 -3.66
N CYS A 367 -16.70 3.59 -3.55
CA CYS A 367 -15.95 3.55 -2.30
C CYS A 367 -15.75 4.92 -1.66
N ILE A 368 -15.62 4.96 -0.34
CA ILE A 368 -15.09 6.09 0.42
C ILE A 368 -13.59 5.83 0.59
N GLY A 369 -12.76 6.57 -0.14
CA GLY A 369 -11.31 6.44 -0.11
C GLY A 369 -10.67 7.39 0.90
N MET A 370 -9.86 6.85 1.82
CA MET A 370 -9.22 7.61 2.90
C MET A 370 -7.73 7.27 2.98
N ASN A 371 -6.87 8.25 2.71
CA ASN A 371 -5.42 8.05 2.66
C ASN A 371 -4.65 9.21 3.30
N THR A 372 -3.36 8.97 3.60
CA THR A 372 -2.48 9.93 4.28
C THR A 372 -1.34 10.35 3.37
N PRO A 373 -1.18 11.64 3.05
CA PRO A 373 -0.07 12.18 2.27
C PRO A 373 1.12 12.57 3.16
N VAL A 374 2.24 12.89 2.53
CA VAL A 374 3.37 13.60 3.15
C VAL A 374 3.00 15.07 3.38
N GLU A 375 2.46 15.70 2.34
CA GLU A 375 2.00 17.09 2.31
C GLU A 375 0.86 17.28 1.32
N VAL A 376 0.07 18.32 1.53
CA VAL A 376 -0.99 18.80 0.63
C VAL A 376 -0.77 20.28 0.40
N ASP A 377 -0.88 20.74 -0.85
CA ASP A 377 -0.81 22.17 -1.11
C ASP A 377 -2.17 22.87 -1.02
N ILE A 378 -2.11 24.19 -1.09
CA ILE A 378 -3.32 25.04 -0.96
C ILE A 378 -4.35 24.82 -2.07
N TYR A 379 -3.97 24.19 -3.18
CA TYR A 379 -4.87 23.88 -4.30
C TYR A 379 -5.34 22.44 -4.34
N ALA A 380 -4.99 21.64 -3.31
CA ALA A 380 -5.34 20.22 -3.15
C ALA A 380 -4.53 19.24 -4.00
N HIS A 381 -3.30 19.59 -4.41
CA HIS A 381 -2.35 18.58 -4.85
C HIS A 381 -1.76 17.86 -3.64
N ALA A 382 -1.57 16.55 -3.72
CA ALA A 382 -1.02 15.77 -2.62
C ALA A 382 0.23 14.99 -3.04
N ASN A 383 1.20 14.99 -2.13
CA ASN A 383 2.46 14.26 -2.23
C ASN A 383 2.45 13.09 -1.24
N SER A 384 2.59 11.88 -1.72
CA SER A 384 2.65 10.66 -0.91
C SER A 384 4.01 9.94 -1.00
N THR A 385 4.96 10.45 -1.80
CA THR A 385 6.17 9.72 -2.19
C THR A 385 7.45 10.40 -1.73
N CYS A 386 7.63 11.69 -2.03
CA CYS A 386 8.92 12.36 -1.86
C CYS A 386 8.91 13.42 -0.76
N VAL A 387 9.81 13.28 0.22
CA VAL A 387 10.05 14.31 1.25
C VAL A 387 11.01 15.36 0.70
N MET A 388 10.67 16.63 0.86
CA MET A 388 11.46 17.77 0.33
C MET A 388 11.77 17.64 -1.17
N GLY A 389 10.83 17.14 -1.93
CA GLY A 389 10.89 17.03 -3.39
C GLY A 389 11.76 15.91 -3.97
N SER A 390 12.73 15.42 -3.23
CA SER A 390 13.77 14.54 -3.78
C SER A 390 13.94 13.22 -3.04
N ARG A 391 13.69 13.21 -1.74
CA ARG A 391 13.92 12.02 -0.91
C ARG A 391 12.72 11.09 -0.99
N MET A 392 12.86 9.98 -1.72
CA MET A 392 11.85 8.95 -1.80
C MET A 392 11.64 8.29 -0.42
N LEU A 393 10.39 8.18 0.01
CA LEU A 393 9.99 7.56 1.27
C LEU A 393 9.68 6.07 1.08
N ASN A 394 8.68 5.75 0.27
CA ASN A 394 8.22 4.37 0.07
C ASN A 394 7.61 4.09 -1.32
N GLY A 395 7.19 5.10 -2.04
CA GLY A 395 6.50 5.01 -3.32
C GLY A 395 5.03 5.39 -3.22
N LEU A 396 4.39 5.56 -4.37
CA LEU A 396 3.00 5.99 -4.52
C LEU A 396 2.01 5.05 -3.80
N GLY A 397 2.22 3.73 -3.85
CA GLY A 397 1.27 2.76 -3.33
C GLY A 397 -0.04 2.72 -4.12
N GLY A 398 -1.13 2.38 -3.42
CA GLY A 398 -2.48 2.28 -3.98
C GLY A 398 -3.36 3.51 -3.73
N SER A 399 -2.85 4.56 -3.08
CA SER A 399 -3.67 5.71 -2.68
C SER A 399 -4.38 6.38 -3.86
N ALA A 400 -3.68 6.60 -4.97
CA ALA A 400 -4.27 7.23 -6.15
C ALA A 400 -5.25 6.31 -6.91
N ASP A 401 -5.09 4.98 -6.83
CA ASP A 401 -6.08 4.04 -7.37
C ASP A 401 -7.44 4.28 -6.72
N PHE A 402 -7.46 4.43 -5.40
CA PHE A 402 -8.69 4.69 -4.65
C PHE A 402 -9.16 6.13 -4.79
N LEU A 403 -8.33 7.11 -4.51
CA LEU A 403 -8.74 8.52 -4.46
C LEU A 403 -9.25 9.04 -5.79
N ARG A 404 -8.63 8.68 -6.91
CA ARG A 404 -9.09 9.07 -8.24
C ARG A 404 -10.45 8.46 -8.62
N ASN A 405 -10.83 7.35 -8.02
CA ASN A 405 -11.99 6.54 -8.44
C ASN A 405 -13.08 6.41 -7.37
N ALA A 406 -12.83 6.81 -6.14
CA ALA A 406 -13.79 6.80 -5.04
C ALA A 406 -14.95 7.78 -5.30
N LYS A 407 -16.08 7.56 -4.65
CA LYS A 407 -17.17 8.56 -4.59
C LYS A 407 -16.81 9.71 -3.66
N TYR A 408 -16.04 9.43 -2.61
CA TYR A 408 -15.48 10.42 -1.70
C TYR A 408 -13.98 10.19 -1.62
N SER A 409 -13.21 11.16 -2.07
CA SER A 409 -11.76 11.14 -2.06
C SER A 409 -11.25 12.01 -0.93
N ILE A 410 -10.81 11.36 0.16
CA ILE A 410 -10.47 12.02 1.42
C ILE A 410 -8.99 11.85 1.71
N MET A 411 -8.28 12.98 1.84
CA MET A 411 -6.91 13.04 2.35
C MET A 411 -6.93 13.52 3.80
N HIS A 412 -6.33 12.77 4.69
CA HIS A 412 -6.17 13.15 6.09
C HIS A 412 -4.70 13.16 6.50
N THR A 413 -4.27 14.20 7.18
CA THR A 413 -2.88 14.35 7.63
C THR A 413 -2.84 15.22 8.88
N PRO A 414 -1.85 15.08 9.78
CA PRO A 414 -1.65 16.11 10.79
C PRO A 414 -1.32 17.43 10.09
N SER A 415 -1.70 18.55 10.68
CA SER A 415 -1.36 19.88 10.13
C SER A 415 0.14 20.14 10.16
N THR A 416 0.85 19.52 11.12
CA THR A 416 2.31 19.51 11.21
C THR A 416 2.84 18.13 11.60
N ARG A 417 4.07 17.82 11.20
CA ARG A 417 4.81 16.64 11.64
C ARG A 417 5.95 17.05 12.59
N PRO A 418 6.29 16.22 13.58
CA PRO A 418 7.36 16.52 14.52
C PRO A 418 8.68 16.87 13.82
N SER A 419 9.37 17.89 14.33
CA SER A 419 10.71 18.29 13.93
C SER A 419 11.63 18.33 15.15
N LYS A 420 12.92 18.04 14.93
CA LYS A 420 13.94 18.18 15.98
C LYS A 420 14.40 19.63 16.17
N THR A 421 14.13 20.47 15.19
CA THR A 421 14.67 21.84 15.09
C THR A 421 13.60 22.92 15.26
N ASP A 422 12.34 22.58 15.13
CA ASP A 422 11.20 23.48 15.31
C ASP A 422 10.11 22.83 16.18
N PRO A 423 9.77 23.38 17.34
CA PRO A 423 8.74 22.81 18.22
C PRO A 423 7.34 22.81 17.60
N THR A 424 7.02 23.70 16.65
CA THR A 424 5.77 23.66 15.89
C THR A 424 5.75 22.49 14.92
N GLY A 425 6.92 22.07 14.44
CA GLY A 425 7.05 21.00 13.44
C GLY A 425 7.05 21.50 12.00
N VAL A 426 7.04 20.54 11.09
CA VAL A 426 7.03 20.75 9.63
C VAL A 426 5.60 20.83 9.16
N SER A 427 5.20 21.90 8.48
CA SER A 427 3.86 22.06 7.95
C SER A 427 3.54 20.98 6.90
N CYS A 428 2.37 20.35 7.03
CA CYS A 428 1.84 19.44 6.01
C CYS A 428 0.92 20.15 5.01
N ILE A 429 0.55 21.42 5.28
CA ILE A 429 -0.13 22.29 4.33
C ILE A 429 0.89 23.29 3.80
N VAL A 430 1.09 23.33 2.48
CA VAL A 430 2.17 24.07 1.84
C VAL A 430 1.66 24.91 0.65
N PRO A 431 2.39 25.93 0.20
CA PRO A 431 1.97 26.71 -0.97
C PRO A 431 1.92 25.88 -2.26
N PHE A 432 2.88 24.98 -2.46
CA PHE A 432 2.97 24.10 -3.62
C PHE A 432 3.64 22.78 -3.20
N ALA A 433 3.00 21.66 -3.53
CA ALA A 433 3.54 20.36 -3.22
C ALA A 433 4.82 20.08 -4.02
N THR A 434 5.85 19.57 -3.35
CA THR A 434 7.17 19.35 -3.96
C THR A 434 7.22 18.14 -4.89
N HIS A 435 6.22 17.28 -4.81
CA HIS A 435 5.97 16.13 -5.67
C HIS A 435 4.47 15.88 -5.69
N ILE A 436 3.90 15.51 -6.81
CA ILE A 436 2.44 15.37 -6.94
C ILE A 436 2.08 13.94 -7.37
N ASP A 437 1.46 13.21 -6.46
CA ASP A 437 0.92 11.88 -6.68
C ASP A 437 -0.59 11.92 -6.97
N GLN A 438 -1.32 12.80 -6.30
CA GLN A 438 -2.73 13.11 -6.57
C GLN A 438 -2.85 14.57 -6.97
N THR A 439 -3.56 14.81 -8.08
CA THR A 439 -3.83 16.15 -8.57
C THR A 439 -5.03 16.77 -7.85
N GLU A 440 -5.24 18.06 -8.03
CA GLU A 440 -6.42 18.80 -7.53
C GLU A 440 -7.76 18.23 -8.04
N HIS A 441 -7.71 17.43 -9.11
CA HIS A 441 -8.90 16.79 -9.68
C HIS A 441 -9.28 15.49 -8.98
N ASP A 442 -8.38 14.95 -8.14
CA ASP A 442 -8.52 13.64 -7.50
C ASP A 442 -9.05 13.74 -6.06
N LEU A 443 -9.13 14.94 -5.47
CA LEU A 443 -9.44 15.14 -4.06
C LEU A 443 -10.72 15.94 -3.83
N ASP A 444 -11.56 15.46 -2.90
CA ASP A 444 -12.82 16.07 -2.50
C ASP A 444 -12.76 16.72 -1.12
N VAL A 445 -12.02 16.12 -0.19
CA VAL A 445 -11.98 16.52 1.21
C VAL A 445 -10.58 16.40 1.78
N ILE A 446 -10.14 17.41 2.50
CA ILE A 446 -8.87 17.41 3.24
C ILE A 446 -9.19 17.59 4.72
N VAL A 447 -8.58 16.74 5.57
CA VAL A 447 -8.85 16.71 7.01
C VAL A 447 -7.54 16.78 7.78
N THR A 448 -7.49 17.68 8.77
CA THR A 448 -6.43 17.72 9.77
C THR A 448 -7.05 17.76 11.16
N GLU A 449 -6.24 17.73 12.22
CA GLU A 449 -6.74 17.94 13.59
C GLU A 449 -7.28 19.36 13.81
N GLN A 450 -6.94 20.31 12.92
CA GLN A 450 -7.46 21.68 12.96
C GLN A 450 -8.90 21.78 12.43
N GLY A 451 -9.30 20.87 11.53
CA GLY A 451 -10.63 20.85 10.93
C GLY A 451 -10.67 20.13 9.59
N LEU A 452 -11.76 20.40 8.85
CA LEU A 452 -12.07 19.75 7.58
C LEU A 452 -12.36 20.80 6.50
N ALA A 453 -11.71 20.65 5.35
CA ALA A 453 -11.92 21.41 4.13
C ALA A 453 -12.67 20.54 3.11
N ASP A 454 -13.94 20.79 2.89
CA ASP A 454 -14.71 20.25 1.77
C ASP A 454 -14.46 21.15 0.54
N VAL A 455 -13.76 20.61 -0.45
CA VAL A 455 -13.34 21.36 -1.65
C VAL A 455 -14.17 21.02 -2.88
N ARG A 456 -15.24 20.25 -2.73
CA ARG A 456 -16.13 19.86 -3.83
C ARG A 456 -16.80 21.07 -4.45
N GLY A 457 -16.71 21.19 -5.78
CA GLY A 457 -17.34 22.27 -6.54
C GLY A 457 -16.70 23.65 -6.39
N LEU A 458 -15.57 23.75 -5.66
CA LEU A 458 -14.85 25.00 -5.48
C LEU A 458 -13.81 25.21 -6.58
N SER A 459 -13.66 26.47 -7.02
CA SER A 459 -12.53 26.88 -7.85
C SER A 459 -11.21 26.84 -7.07
N PRO A 460 -10.03 26.78 -7.74
CA PRO A 460 -8.74 26.72 -7.04
C PRO A 460 -8.54 27.80 -5.97
N ARG A 461 -8.90 29.04 -6.25
CA ARG A 461 -8.78 30.15 -5.28
C ARG A 461 -9.71 29.95 -4.06
N GLU A 462 -10.93 29.46 -4.28
CA GLU A 462 -11.85 29.13 -3.18
C GLU A 462 -11.31 27.97 -2.35
N ARG A 463 -10.79 26.91 -3.00
CA ARG A 463 -10.11 25.78 -2.32
C ARG A 463 -9.00 26.27 -1.42
N ALA A 464 -8.11 27.12 -1.95
CA ALA A 464 -6.98 27.65 -1.20
C ALA A 464 -7.42 28.34 0.10
N ARG A 465 -8.45 29.18 0.02
CA ARG A 465 -9.01 29.86 1.20
C ARG A 465 -9.54 28.87 2.24
N VAL A 466 -10.28 27.85 1.80
CA VAL A 466 -10.86 26.84 2.71
C VAL A 466 -9.78 25.96 3.31
N ILE A 467 -8.84 25.46 2.53
CA ILE A 467 -7.75 24.60 3.01
C ILE A 467 -6.88 25.35 4.03
N ILE A 468 -6.44 26.56 3.71
CA ILE A 468 -5.63 27.37 4.62
C ILE A 468 -6.41 27.63 5.93
N LYS A 469 -7.67 28.04 5.84
CA LYS A 469 -8.47 28.38 7.00
C LYS A 469 -8.78 27.19 7.90
N LYS A 470 -9.01 26.02 7.33
CA LYS A 470 -9.55 24.86 8.06
C LYS A 470 -8.49 23.83 8.44
N CYS A 471 -7.39 23.73 7.68
CA CYS A 471 -6.45 22.62 7.79
C CYS A 471 -5.04 23.05 8.20
N SER A 472 -4.69 24.34 8.13
CA SER A 472 -3.35 24.81 8.53
C SER A 472 -3.19 24.86 10.04
N HIS A 473 -1.99 24.55 10.52
CA HIS A 473 -1.59 24.85 11.88
C HIS A 473 -1.67 26.37 12.15
N PRO A 474 -2.10 26.83 13.33
CA PRO A 474 -2.24 28.25 13.65
C PRO A 474 -0.99 29.09 13.34
N ASP A 475 0.20 28.58 13.63
CA ASP A 475 1.47 29.27 13.35
C ASP A 475 1.76 29.45 11.85
N TYR A 476 1.24 28.57 11.00
CA TYR A 476 1.43 28.62 9.54
C TYR A 476 0.27 29.32 8.81
N TYR A 477 -0.87 29.48 9.46
CA TYR A 477 -2.04 30.13 8.88
C TYR A 477 -1.74 31.54 8.35
N PRO A 478 -1.09 32.45 9.09
CA PRO A 478 -0.78 33.79 8.59
C PRO A 478 0.19 33.76 7.41
N ILE A 479 1.19 32.87 7.45
CA ILE A 479 2.20 32.71 6.39
C ILE A 479 1.56 32.29 5.09
N LEU A 480 0.71 31.26 5.13
CA LEU A 480 0.00 30.75 3.93
C LEU A 480 -1.05 31.74 3.40
N THR A 481 -1.69 32.50 4.29
CA THR A 481 -2.65 33.53 3.91
C THR A 481 -1.95 34.66 3.17
N ASP A 482 -0.81 35.16 3.67
CA ASP A 482 -0.02 36.19 3.01
C ASP A 482 0.52 35.71 1.65
N TYR A 483 0.93 34.43 1.54
CA TYR A 483 1.29 33.85 0.24
C TYR A 483 0.16 33.94 -0.78
N LEU A 484 -1.02 33.48 -0.41
CA LEU A 484 -2.18 33.45 -1.30
C LEU A 484 -2.60 34.85 -1.71
N ASP A 485 -2.66 35.81 -0.76
CA ASP A 485 -3.05 37.19 -1.01
C ASP A 485 -2.09 37.86 -2.01
N ARG A 486 -0.79 37.67 -1.86
CA ARG A 486 0.23 38.16 -2.78
C ARG A 486 0.16 37.49 -4.14
N ALA A 487 0.01 36.17 -4.17
CA ALA A 487 -0.12 35.41 -5.42
C ALA A 487 -1.36 35.83 -6.21
N GLU A 488 -2.51 35.99 -5.57
CA GLU A 488 -3.72 36.51 -6.21
C GLU A 488 -3.51 37.91 -6.74
N PHE A 489 -2.94 38.82 -5.94
CA PHE A 489 -2.68 40.20 -6.35
C PHE A 489 -1.76 40.26 -7.58
N GLU A 490 -0.69 39.46 -7.60
CA GLU A 490 0.26 39.47 -8.72
C GLU A 490 -0.30 38.81 -9.99
N CYS A 491 -0.98 37.68 -9.84
CA CYS A 491 -1.42 36.88 -10.97
C CYS A 491 -2.69 37.43 -11.62
N LEU A 492 -3.67 37.92 -10.85
CA LEU A 492 -4.91 38.48 -11.40
C LEU A 492 -4.64 39.67 -12.33
N ARG A 493 -3.72 40.55 -11.97
CA ARG A 493 -3.32 41.70 -12.79
C ARG A 493 -2.70 41.32 -14.12
N LYS A 494 -2.17 40.11 -14.23
CA LYS A 494 -1.49 39.58 -15.42
C LYS A 494 -2.37 38.60 -16.23
N GLY A 495 -3.64 38.43 -15.87
CA GLY A 495 -4.52 37.44 -16.49
C GLY A 495 -4.16 35.98 -16.17
N MET A 496 -3.46 35.73 -15.05
CA MET A 496 -2.98 34.41 -14.60
C MET A 496 -3.66 33.97 -13.31
N GLY A 497 -4.94 34.31 -13.13
CA GLY A 497 -5.65 34.18 -11.85
C GLY A 497 -6.41 32.88 -11.64
N HIS A 498 -6.20 31.83 -12.44
CA HIS A 498 -6.88 30.55 -12.25
C HIS A 498 -6.35 29.84 -11.00
N GLU A 499 -5.04 29.62 -10.95
CA GLU A 499 -4.31 29.00 -9.86
C GLU A 499 -3.07 29.83 -9.52
N PRO A 500 -3.25 30.94 -8.77
CA PRO A 500 -2.20 31.92 -8.58
C PRO A 500 -1.01 31.38 -7.79
N HIS A 501 0.20 31.54 -8.32
CA HIS A 501 1.45 31.21 -7.66
C HIS A 501 2.51 32.29 -7.81
N MET A 502 3.27 32.52 -6.75
CA MET A 502 4.57 33.19 -6.82
C MET A 502 5.63 32.13 -7.05
N LEU A 503 5.90 31.77 -8.31
CA LEU A 503 6.71 30.58 -8.66
C LEU A 503 8.07 30.52 -7.98
N PHE A 504 8.78 31.64 -7.89
CA PHE A 504 10.11 31.69 -7.24
C PHE A 504 10.04 31.49 -5.71
N GLN A 505 8.90 31.81 -5.11
CA GLN A 505 8.69 31.73 -3.67
C GLN A 505 7.90 30.47 -3.26
N ALA A 506 7.34 29.72 -4.20
CA ALA A 506 6.42 28.61 -3.93
C ALA A 506 7.03 27.53 -3.01
N PHE A 507 8.35 27.33 -3.08
CA PHE A 507 9.09 26.38 -2.24
C PHE A 507 9.90 27.03 -1.11
N LYS A 508 9.70 28.32 -0.83
CA LYS A 508 10.50 29.06 0.17
C LYS A 508 10.39 28.45 1.57
N MET A 509 9.23 27.94 1.95
CA MET A 509 9.06 27.23 3.23
C MET A 509 9.95 25.98 3.30
N HIS A 510 10.01 25.18 2.24
CA HIS A 510 10.86 23.99 2.15
C HIS A 510 12.35 24.35 2.16
N GLN A 511 12.75 25.36 1.42
CA GLN A 511 14.14 25.86 1.40
C GLN A 511 14.55 26.35 2.79
N ASN A 512 13.69 27.14 3.44
CA ASN A 512 13.98 27.64 4.79
C ASN A 512 14.14 26.49 5.80
N PHE A 513 13.35 25.42 5.66
CA PHE A 513 13.52 24.23 6.49
C PHE A 513 14.86 23.55 6.26
N GLN A 514 15.30 23.41 5.01
CA GLN A 514 16.62 22.83 4.70
C GLN A 514 17.78 23.68 5.22
N GLU A 515 17.66 25.02 5.17
CA GLU A 515 18.72 25.94 5.56
C GLU A 515 18.73 26.23 7.06
N LYS A 516 17.56 26.40 7.69
CA LYS A 516 17.41 26.91 9.06
C LYS A 516 16.68 25.93 10.00
N GLY A 517 16.17 24.80 9.49
CA GLY A 517 15.45 23.81 10.29
C GLY A 517 14.01 24.19 10.67
N THR A 518 13.45 25.22 10.06
CA THR A 518 12.05 25.65 10.27
C THR A 518 11.39 26.02 8.96
N MET A 519 10.11 25.70 8.79
CA MET A 519 9.30 26.18 7.66
C MET A 519 8.74 27.59 7.87
N LYS A 520 8.88 28.15 9.07
CA LYS A 520 8.46 29.54 9.34
C LYS A 520 9.39 30.51 8.60
N ILE A 521 8.80 31.45 7.89
CA ILE A 521 9.51 32.49 7.15
C ILE A 521 8.99 33.86 7.60
N ASP A 522 9.89 34.85 7.56
CA ASP A 522 9.55 36.21 7.99
C ASP A 522 8.86 37.00 6.88
N SER A 523 9.13 36.68 5.63
CA SER A 523 8.60 37.40 4.45
C SER A 523 8.63 36.50 3.20
N TRP A 524 7.75 36.76 2.25
CA TRP A 524 7.74 36.16 0.92
C TRP A 524 8.58 36.96 -0.10
N GLU A 525 9.24 38.01 0.34
CA GLU A 525 10.14 38.82 -0.52
C GLU A 525 11.46 38.12 -0.83
#